data_8d9eb6c030a89ff351e9182bb8b55d17
#
_entry.id   8d9eb6c030a89ff351e9182bb8b55d17
#
_cell.length_a   1.000
_cell.length_b   1.000
_cell.length_c   1.000
_cell.angle_alpha   90.00
_cell.angle_beta   90.00
_cell.angle_gamma   90.00
#
_symmetry.space_group_name_H-M   'P 1'
#
loop_
_entity.id
_entity.type
_entity.pdbx_description
1 polymer ?
#
loop_
_entity_poly.entity_id
_entity_poly.type
_entity_poly.pdbx_seq_one_letter_code
_entity_poly.pdbx_strand_id
1 'polypeptide(L)'
;MQATKGRLRQIMATGAVAVATLFCTTDDAWAYYIGPSYFRIDGLAGGALDPAHKDWVRAEANYWTARPSLREIRGITGKYSGLKFTGPRAPKSGASMLAVSVDKASPALAGLMQLCRSGKVLPQVIFSESADLARHPQEHGPRPANVPAFYEYRLSGVHLTCPVVAGAPEQAFGLKFDEITWLNFTPQPKPIEITAEPAKLFPAPRSGTSRQFVISWFAPISDSRPDQCARMNPKPTQADYYALMSPARAAEQRALLADKGGANTILLPFRGPDEMNVTMMPGIVADPGFTEPQVDVVRGFNLDGNDGTGAVPASTRPHRNYVSPDGEKGIDNQLFTVQGCIEGWRRSGFLPMIGNELRRAGGLSILVEIAGIDDPRNDDDVAVTILYSTDAMRKDGTSKIILPDYTFRVNDSPEYSQDFARFRARIVDGVIRTEPLDKIYMHEGPATTWSLSSARMRLEIQPDGTLKAQLGGYRDIRDYLGAAFFRSSDYENTIGFQSPGLYNAVKRAADGMKDPVTGEFTGISAAYEMEGIPAFIPPRQQKKLIAGLDIRETVGKTR
;
A
#
# COMPACT_ATOMS: atom_id res chain seq x y z
N MET A 1 -42.41 18.63 -2.78
CA MET A 1 -41.40 18.04 -1.86
C MET A 1 -40.97 16.61 -2.22
N GLN A 2 -41.62 15.88 -3.12
CA GLN A 2 -41.16 14.54 -3.57
C GLN A 2 -40.11 14.54 -4.68
N ALA A 3 -40.06 15.55 -5.51
CA ALA A 3 -39.12 15.64 -6.65
C ALA A 3 -37.66 15.91 -6.24
N THR A 4 -37.43 16.53 -5.09
CA THR A 4 -36.08 16.85 -4.58
C THR A 4 -35.38 15.64 -3.93
N LYS A 5 -36.12 14.68 -3.37
CA LYS A 5 -35.58 13.47 -2.76
C LYS A 5 -35.06 12.46 -3.80
N GLY A 6 -35.67 12.44 -4.99
CA GLY A 6 -35.23 11.56 -6.09
C GLY A 6 -33.89 12.00 -6.71
N ARG A 7 -33.68 13.30 -6.86
CA ARG A 7 -32.43 13.85 -7.41
C ARG A 7 -31.24 13.68 -6.46
N LEU A 8 -31.43 13.79 -5.15
CA LEU A 8 -30.35 13.58 -4.18
C LEU A 8 -29.92 12.12 -4.11
N ARG A 9 -30.85 11.17 -4.25
CA ARG A 9 -30.52 9.74 -4.32
C ARG A 9 -29.79 9.36 -5.62
N GLN A 10 -30.13 10.00 -6.73
CA GLN A 10 -29.45 9.78 -8.00
C GLN A 10 -28.05 10.39 -8.01
N ILE A 11 -27.84 11.54 -7.35
CA ILE A 11 -26.50 12.16 -7.22
C ILE A 11 -25.60 11.37 -6.28
N MET A 12 -26.13 10.77 -5.21
CA MET A 12 -25.34 9.91 -4.33
C MET A 12 -25.02 8.55 -4.95
N ALA A 13 -25.94 7.96 -5.71
CA ALA A 13 -25.71 6.71 -6.44
C ALA A 13 -24.72 6.92 -7.60
N THR A 14 -24.81 8.03 -8.35
CA THR A 14 -23.86 8.38 -9.40
C THR A 14 -22.51 8.81 -8.82
N GLY A 15 -22.47 9.47 -7.67
CA GLY A 15 -21.22 9.78 -6.97
C GLY A 15 -20.48 8.54 -6.49
N ALA A 16 -21.18 7.57 -5.90
CA ALA A 16 -20.59 6.30 -5.46
C ALA A 16 -20.12 5.43 -6.64
N VAL A 17 -20.87 5.42 -7.75
CA VAL A 17 -20.47 4.73 -9.00
C VAL A 17 -19.31 5.46 -9.68
N ALA A 18 -19.28 6.80 -9.68
CA ALA A 18 -18.17 7.57 -10.23
C ALA A 18 -16.88 7.41 -9.40
N VAL A 19 -16.99 7.31 -8.08
CA VAL A 19 -15.85 6.99 -7.21
C VAL A 19 -15.41 5.54 -7.41
N ALA A 20 -16.33 4.58 -7.52
CA ALA A 20 -16.00 3.18 -7.82
C ALA A 20 -15.38 3.03 -9.22
N THR A 21 -15.84 3.79 -10.23
CA THR A 21 -15.23 3.80 -11.56
C THR A 21 -13.87 4.51 -11.60
N LEU A 22 -13.65 5.51 -10.79
CA LEU A 22 -12.31 6.10 -10.58
C LEU A 22 -11.34 5.08 -9.95
N PHE A 23 -11.84 4.13 -9.18
CA PHE A 23 -11.03 3.03 -8.61
C PHE A 23 -10.82 1.84 -9.58
N CYS A 24 -11.58 1.70 -10.64
CA CYS A 24 -11.58 0.49 -11.51
C CYS A 24 -11.14 0.69 -12.95
N THR A 25 -10.85 1.90 -13.44
CA THR A 25 -10.69 2.13 -14.89
C THR A 25 -9.32 2.55 -15.39
N THR A 26 -8.25 2.36 -14.64
CA THR A 26 -6.92 2.56 -15.22
C THR A 26 -6.09 1.29 -15.10
N ASP A 27 -6.03 0.53 -16.20
CA ASP A 27 -5.01 -0.52 -16.43
C ASP A 27 -3.56 0.01 -16.27
N ASP A 28 -3.38 1.32 -16.12
CA ASP A 28 -2.10 1.99 -15.95
C ASP A 28 -1.68 2.17 -14.48
N ALA A 29 -2.49 1.70 -13.53
CA ALA A 29 -2.31 1.94 -12.10
C ALA A 29 -1.27 1.04 -11.39
N TRP A 30 -0.68 0.08 -12.08
CA TRP A 30 0.15 -0.98 -11.49
C TRP A 30 1.63 -0.64 -11.34
N ALA A 31 2.03 0.61 -11.55
CA ALA A 31 3.41 0.90 -11.81
C ALA A 31 4.09 1.97 -10.96
N TYR A 32 3.47 2.41 -9.88
CA TYR A 32 4.08 3.42 -9.03
C TYR A 32 4.47 2.81 -7.70
N TYR A 33 5.68 2.31 -7.65
CA TYR A 33 6.28 1.74 -6.46
C TYR A 33 7.31 2.71 -5.88
N ILE A 34 7.09 3.16 -4.67
CA ILE A 34 8.12 3.81 -3.88
C ILE A 34 8.90 2.70 -3.16
N GLY A 35 9.85 2.15 -3.86
CA GLY A 35 10.74 1.13 -3.33
C GLY A 35 12.10 1.25 -3.95
N PRO A 36 13.13 0.63 -3.40
CA PRO A 36 14.44 0.68 -4.00
C PRO A 36 14.37 0.06 -5.39
N SER A 37 14.58 0.88 -6.38
CA SER A 37 14.96 0.47 -7.72
C SER A 37 16.44 0.74 -7.92
N TYR A 38 17.00 0.15 -8.95
CA TYR A 38 18.44 0.20 -9.15
C TYR A 38 18.74 0.57 -10.59
N PHE A 39 19.80 1.33 -10.80
CA PHE A 39 20.28 1.58 -12.15
C PHE A 39 21.79 1.51 -12.24
N ARG A 40 22.27 1.14 -13.41
CA ARG A 40 23.69 1.00 -13.69
C ARG A 40 24.09 1.89 -14.85
N ILE A 41 25.19 2.60 -14.64
CA ILE A 41 25.91 3.36 -15.66
C ILE A 41 27.32 2.79 -15.70
N ASP A 42 27.80 2.40 -16.88
CA ASP A 42 29.14 1.83 -17.02
C ASP A 42 30.19 2.82 -16.54
N GLY A 43 31.08 2.33 -15.69
CA GLY A 43 32.15 3.12 -15.08
C GLY A 43 31.75 3.92 -13.83
N LEU A 44 30.49 3.81 -13.37
CA LEU A 44 30.04 4.43 -12.13
C LEU A 44 29.78 3.34 -11.07
N ALA A 45 30.51 3.39 -9.95
CA ALA A 45 30.21 2.56 -8.79
C ALA A 45 29.02 3.15 -8.01
N GLY A 46 27.98 2.37 -7.83
CA GLY A 46 26.73 2.82 -7.18
C GLY A 46 26.67 2.54 -5.69
N GLY A 47 27.42 1.54 -5.23
CA GLY A 47 27.51 1.17 -3.81
C GLY A 47 26.28 0.45 -3.25
N ALA A 48 25.33 -0.02 -4.09
CA ALA A 48 24.22 -0.83 -3.62
C ALA A 48 24.71 -2.15 -3.02
N LEU A 49 24.12 -2.52 -1.89
CA LEU A 49 24.44 -3.76 -1.15
C LEU A 49 23.54 -4.94 -1.54
N ASP A 50 22.49 -4.69 -2.30
CA ASP A 50 21.59 -5.74 -2.78
C ASP A 50 22.38 -6.78 -3.59
N PRO A 51 22.32 -8.09 -3.26
CA PRO A 51 23.11 -9.12 -3.93
C PRO A 51 22.89 -9.23 -5.44
N ALA A 52 21.68 -8.90 -5.90
CA ALA A 52 21.32 -8.95 -7.32
C ALA A 52 21.74 -7.67 -8.07
N HIS A 53 21.95 -6.58 -7.34
CA HIS A 53 22.30 -5.26 -7.88
C HIS A 53 23.56 -4.70 -7.21
N LYS A 54 24.50 -5.58 -6.86
CA LYS A 54 25.75 -5.17 -6.21
C LYS A 54 26.43 -4.07 -7.01
N ASP A 55 26.82 -3.00 -6.31
CA ASP A 55 27.47 -1.82 -6.88
C ASP A 55 26.65 -1.01 -7.89
N TRP A 56 25.35 -1.29 -8.04
CA TRP A 56 24.44 -0.43 -8.79
C TRP A 56 24.09 0.81 -7.98
N VAL A 57 23.59 1.84 -8.64
CA VAL A 57 23.01 3.00 -7.95
C VAL A 57 21.61 2.64 -7.46
N ARG A 58 21.36 2.81 -6.18
CA ARG A 58 20.02 2.69 -5.61
C ARG A 58 19.26 3.98 -5.87
N ALA A 59 18.05 3.85 -6.40
CA ALA A 59 17.08 4.93 -6.50
C ALA A 59 16.01 4.77 -5.42
N GLU A 60 15.71 5.84 -4.71
CA GLU A 60 14.69 5.86 -3.63
C GLU A 60 13.27 5.89 -4.21
N ALA A 61 13.09 6.63 -5.31
CA ALA A 61 11.84 6.69 -6.04
C ALA A 61 12.10 6.84 -7.53
N ASN A 62 11.10 6.49 -8.35
CA ASN A 62 11.15 6.66 -9.79
C ASN A 62 9.80 7.13 -10.34
N TYR A 63 9.83 7.78 -11.49
CA TYR A 63 8.65 8.23 -12.21
C TYR A 63 8.87 8.21 -13.73
N TRP A 64 7.91 7.65 -14.46
CA TRP A 64 7.95 7.62 -15.91
C TRP A 64 7.03 8.69 -16.51
N THR A 65 7.54 9.58 -17.36
CA THR A 65 6.71 10.57 -18.08
C THR A 65 5.92 9.93 -19.22
N ALA A 66 6.43 8.84 -19.78
CA ALA A 66 5.73 8.00 -20.73
C ALA A 66 6.16 6.54 -20.49
N ARG A 67 5.23 5.69 -20.11
CA ARG A 67 5.46 4.25 -19.91
C ARG A 67 4.76 3.49 -21.04
N PRO A 68 5.39 2.41 -21.57
CA PRO A 68 4.69 1.50 -22.45
C PRO A 68 3.45 0.94 -21.75
N SER A 69 2.30 0.94 -22.40
CA SER A 69 1.08 0.43 -21.78
C SER A 69 1.19 -1.07 -21.53
N LEU A 70 0.64 -1.54 -20.41
CA LEU A 70 0.60 -2.99 -20.10
C LEU A 70 -0.15 -3.80 -21.17
N ARG A 71 -1.00 -3.17 -21.99
CA ARG A 71 -1.66 -3.84 -23.13
C ARG A 71 -0.66 -4.26 -24.20
N GLU A 72 0.38 -3.49 -24.41
CA GLU A 72 1.48 -3.83 -25.34
C GLU A 72 2.34 -4.97 -24.78
N ILE A 73 2.27 -5.19 -23.47
CA ILE A 73 3.02 -6.18 -22.70
C ILE A 73 2.36 -7.57 -22.73
N ARG A 74 1.02 -7.63 -22.76
CA ARG A 74 0.26 -8.89 -22.67
C ARG A 74 0.44 -9.85 -23.87
N GLY A 75 1.06 -9.40 -24.96
CA GLY A 75 1.34 -10.22 -26.14
C GLY A 75 2.60 -11.06 -26.06
N ILE A 76 3.37 -10.98 -24.97
CA ILE A 76 4.70 -11.57 -24.87
C ILE A 76 4.65 -12.85 -24.05
N THR A 77 4.57 -13.96 -24.74
CA THR A 77 4.68 -15.30 -24.17
C THR A 77 6.11 -15.82 -24.37
N GLY A 78 6.90 -15.90 -23.30
CA GLY A 78 8.23 -16.48 -23.35
C GLY A 78 8.98 -16.32 -22.04
N LYS A 79 9.88 -17.25 -21.76
CA LYS A 79 10.63 -17.31 -20.51
C LYS A 79 11.54 -16.08 -20.32
N TYR A 80 11.91 -15.43 -21.41
CA TYR A 80 12.63 -14.16 -21.49
C TYR A 80 12.27 -13.54 -22.84
N SER A 81 11.53 -12.46 -22.85
CA SER A 81 11.24 -11.73 -24.07
C SER A 81 11.71 -10.29 -23.91
N GLY A 82 12.62 -9.88 -24.76
CA GLY A 82 13.01 -8.48 -24.91
C GLY A 82 12.15 -7.86 -26.00
N LEU A 83 11.50 -6.75 -25.73
CA LEU A 83 10.90 -5.90 -26.74
C LEU A 83 11.76 -4.67 -26.91
N LYS A 84 12.21 -4.46 -28.13
CA LYS A 84 12.83 -3.20 -28.52
C LYS A 84 11.73 -2.26 -28.99
N PHE A 85 11.47 -1.22 -28.20
CA PHE A 85 10.66 -0.11 -28.66
C PHE A 85 11.61 0.94 -29.26
N THR A 86 11.47 1.19 -30.52
CA THR A 86 12.05 2.39 -31.14
C THR A 86 11.15 3.58 -30.84
N GLY A 87 11.56 4.36 -29.89
CA GLY A 87 10.90 5.57 -29.43
C GLY A 87 9.49 5.35 -28.94
N PRO A 88 9.13 5.76 -27.73
CA PRO A 88 7.73 5.95 -27.45
C PRO A 88 7.22 6.89 -28.54
N ARG A 89 6.04 6.65 -29.10
CA ARG A 89 5.33 7.69 -29.82
C ARG A 89 5.22 8.86 -28.87
N ALA A 90 6.19 9.77 -28.95
CA ALA A 90 6.31 10.88 -28.03
C ALA A 90 4.93 11.53 -27.95
N PRO A 91 4.36 11.75 -26.77
CA PRO A 91 3.28 12.68 -26.66
C PRO A 91 3.76 13.94 -27.37
N LYS A 92 2.90 14.60 -28.14
CA LYS A 92 3.22 15.71 -29.07
C LYS A 92 4.04 16.87 -28.46
N SER A 93 4.50 16.74 -27.20
CA SER A 93 5.27 17.73 -26.47
C SER A 93 6.20 17.07 -25.44
N GLY A 94 7.36 16.58 -25.86
CA GLY A 94 8.43 16.26 -24.94
C GLY A 94 9.05 14.86 -25.11
N ALA A 95 10.35 14.76 -24.82
CA ALA A 95 11.10 13.50 -24.83
C ALA A 95 10.63 12.60 -23.66
N SER A 96 10.63 11.29 -23.89
CA SER A 96 10.38 10.31 -22.83
C SER A 96 11.47 10.38 -21.79
N MET A 97 11.07 10.38 -20.54
CA MET A 97 11.98 10.52 -19.42
C MET A 97 11.62 9.52 -18.33
N LEU A 98 12.64 8.84 -17.80
CA LEU A 98 12.59 8.22 -16.49
C LEU A 98 13.23 9.18 -15.49
N ALA A 99 12.48 9.66 -14.54
CA ALA A 99 13.00 10.41 -13.41
C ALA A 99 13.30 9.45 -12.25
N VAL A 100 14.44 9.64 -11.60
CA VAL A 100 14.85 8.88 -10.41
C VAL A 100 15.32 9.84 -9.33
N SER A 101 15.12 9.48 -8.06
CA SER A 101 15.74 10.18 -6.93
C SER A 101 16.80 9.30 -6.29
N VAL A 102 17.89 9.93 -5.84
CA VAL A 102 19.03 9.28 -5.20
C VAL A 102 19.29 10.00 -3.89
N ASP A 103 19.44 9.24 -2.81
CA ASP A 103 19.78 9.78 -1.50
C ASP A 103 21.07 10.62 -1.56
N LYS A 104 21.09 11.76 -0.89
CA LYS A 104 22.29 12.64 -0.86
C LYS A 104 23.48 12.01 -0.18
N ALA A 105 23.32 10.99 0.63
CA ALA A 105 24.39 10.20 1.22
C ALA A 105 24.92 9.11 0.27
N SER A 106 24.32 8.91 -0.90
CA SER A 106 24.74 7.88 -1.86
C SER A 106 26.18 8.12 -2.33
N PRO A 107 27.05 7.10 -2.31
CA PRO A 107 28.42 7.21 -2.82
C PRO A 107 28.46 7.52 -4.31
N ALA A 108 27.42 7.21 -5.07
CA ALA A 108 27.32 7.49 -6.50
C ALA A 108 27.06 8.97 -6.81
N LEU A 109 26.57 9.77 -5.83
CA LEU A 109 26.04 11.10 -6.10
C LEU A 109 27.04 12.02 -6.79
N ALA A 110 28.29 12.06 -6.31
CA ALA A 110 29.31 12.94 -6.89
C ALA A 110 29.57 12.61 -8.38
N GLY A 111 29.67 11.31 -8.71
CA GLY A 111 29.86 10.85 -10.07
C GLY A 111 28.65 11.14 -10.98
N LEU A 112 27.43 10.94 -10.48
CA LEU A 112 26.20 11.28 -11.19
C LEU A 112 26.11 12.78 -11.51
N MET A 113 26.42 13.62 -10.54
CA MET A 113 26.44 15.08 -10.72
C MET A 113 27.51 15.52 -11.72
N GLN A 114 28.68 14.86 -11.72
CA GLN A 114 29.73 15.13 -12.72
C GLN A 114 29.27 14.72 -14.13
N LEU A 115 28.70 13.52 -14.29
CA LEU A 115 28.15 13.06 -15.56
C LEU A 115 27.07 14.00 -16.08
N CYS A 116 26.16 14.42 -15.23
CA CYS A 116 25.10 15.36 -15.60
C CYS A 116 25.64 16.71 -16.06
N ARG A 117 26.59 17.31 -15.31
CA ARG A 117 27.20 18.61 -15.66
C ARG A 117 28.04 18.53 -16.93
N SER A 118 28.59 17.38 -17.25
CA SER A 118 29.38 17.20 -18.48
C SER A 118 28.53 17.30 -19.75
N GLY A 119 27.23 17.11 -19.66
CA GLY A 119 26.33 17.02 -20.81
C GLY A 119 26.61 15.82 -21.73
N LYS A 120 27.46 14.88 -21.28
CA LYS A 120 27.83 13.71 -22.07
C LYS A 120 26.63 12.79 -22.25
N VAL A 121 26.38 12.39 -23.50
CA VAL A 121 25.42 11.33 -23.82
C VAL A 121 25.97 10.00 -23.36
N LEU A 122 25.21 9.31 -22.53
CA LEU A 122 25.55 7.95 -22.09
C LEU A 122 25.05 6.95 -23.13
N PRO A 123 25.91 6.03 -23.60
CA PRO A 123 25.49 5.03 -24.58
C PRO A 123 24.34 4.17 -24.08
N GLN A 124 24.39 3.79 -22.80
CA GLN A 124 23.36 2.96 -22.17
C GLN A 124 23.26 3.24 -20.67
N VAL A 125 22.05 3.17 -20.15
CA VAL A 125 21.71 3.04 -18.73
C VAL A 125 20.79 1.84 -18.57
N ILE A 126 21.09 0.97 -17.61
CA ILE A 126 20.23 -0.16 -17.28
C ILE A 126 19.49 0.19 -15.99
N PHE A 127 18.17 0.18 -16.03
CA PHE A 127 17.30 0.42 -14.89
C PHE A 127 16.56 -0.86 -14.52
N SER A 128 16.53 -1.20 -13.25
CA SER A 128 15.91 -2.40 -12.73
C SER A 128 14.87 -2.04 -11.67
N GLU A 129 13.63 -2.44 -11.90
CA GLU A 129 12.59 -2.43 -10.89
C GLU A 129 12.58 -3.76 -10.18
N SER A 130 13.03 -3.77 -8.94
CA SER A 130 12.89 -4.92 -8.05
C SER A 130 11.42 -4.97 -7.60
N ALA A 131 10.63 -5.83 -8.20
CA ALA A 131 9.31 -6.09 -7.66
C ALA A 131 9.46 -6.80 -6.31
N ASP A 132 8.80 -6.29 -5.28
CA ASP A 132 8.71 -7.00 -4.02
C ASP A 132 7.75 -8.17 -4.18
N LEU A 133 8.33 -9.33 -4.48
CA LEU A 133 7.59 -10.60 -4.60
C LEU A 133 6.96 -11.07 -3.31
N ALA A 134 7.35 -10.49 -2.20
CA ALA A 134 6.76 -10.82 -0.93
C ALA A 134 5.26 -10.48 -0.87
N ARG A 135 4.77 -9.61 -1.76
CA ARG A 135 3.35 -9.25 -1.80
C ARG A 135 2.47 -10.37 -2.33
N HIS A 136 2.88 -11.00 -3.42
CA HIS A 136 2.13 -12.07 -4.07
C HIS A 136 3.08 -13.15 -4.60
N PRO A 137 3.72 -13.91 -3.71
CA PRO A 137 4.63 -14.97 -4.14
C PRO A 137 3.94 -16.01 -5.02
N GLN A 138 2.61 -16.05 -5.02
CA GLN A 138 1.83 -17.01 -5.78
C GLN A 138 1.37 -16.47 -7.15
N GLU A 139 1.18 -15.17 -7.32
CA GLU A 139 0.90 -14.59 -8.65
C GLU A 139 2.10 -14.71 -9.57
N HIS A 140 3.31 -14.62 -9.02
CA HIS A 140 4.55 -14.59 -9.78
C HIS A 140 5.47 -15.78 -9.48
N GLY A 141 5.12 -16.61 -8.49
CA GLY A 141 5.99 -17.64 -7.94
C GLY A 141 7.20 -17.08 -7.18
N PRO A 142 7.99 -17.93 -6.51
CA PRO A 142 9.21 -17.50 -5.88
C PRO A 142 10.19 -16.98 -6.94
N ARG A 143 10.81 -15.82 -6.69
CA ARG A 143 11.85 -15.27 -7.57
C ARG A 143 12.96 -16.32 -7.73
N PRO A 144 13.29 -16.75 -8.95
CA PRO A 144 14.45 -17.61 -9.15
C PRO A 144 15.70 -16.91 -8.62
N ALA A 145 16.51 -17.61 -7.85
CA ALA A 145 17.68 -17.05 -7.17
C ALA A 145 18.69 -16.35 -8.10
N ASN A 146 18.64 -16.64 -9.39
CA ASN A 146 19.52 -16.10 -10.42
C ASN A 146 18.87 -15.02 -11.31
N VAL A 147 17.65 -14.59 -11.00
CA VAL A 147 16.96 -13.51 -11.74
C VAL A 147 17.00 -12.24 -10.91
N PRO A 148 17.77 -11.22 -11.32
CA PRO A 148 18.01 -10.04 -10.51
C PRO A 148 16.82 -9.09 -10.38
N ALA A 149 15.88 -9.13 -11.33
CA ALA A 149 14.74 -8.21 -11.35
C ALA A 149 13.55 -8.83 -12.07
N PHE A 150 12.34 -8.25 -11.89
CA PHE A 150 11.18 -8.58 -12.72
C PHE A 150 11.18 -7.83 -14.02
N TYR A 151 11.56 -6.54 -13.96
CA TYR A 151 11.65 -5.68 -15.11
C TYR A 151 13.03 -5.05 -15.17
N GLU A 152 13.67 -5.17 -16.31
CA GLU A 152 14.90 -4.47 -16.64
C GLU A 152 14.63 -3.63 -17.89
N TYR A 153 14.99 -2.36 -17.80
CA TYR A 153 14.89 -1.41 -18.90
C TYR A 153 16.30 -1.02 -19.32
N ARG A 154 16.61 -1.17 -20.61
CA ARG A 154 17.85 -0.68 -21.20
C ARG A 154 17.54 0.56 -21.99
N LEU A 155 18.02 1.69 -21.49
CA LEU A 155 17.85 3.00 -22.08
C LEU A 155 19.10 3.31 -22.89
N SER A 156 18.96 3.72 -24.16
CA SER A 156 20.10 4.07 -25.04
C SER A 156 20.04 5.54 -25.42
N GLY A 157 21.21 6.14 -25.67
CA GLY A 157 21.31 7.57 -25.98
C GLY A 157 20.83 8.44 -24.83
N VAL A 158 21.31 8.21 -23.62
CA VAL A 158 20.76 8.82 -22.42
C VAL A 158 21.42 10.16 -22.10
N HIS A 159 20.60 11.20 -22.00
CA HIS A 159 20.95 12.52 -21.49
C HIS A 159 20.49 12.67 -20.04
N LEU A 160 21.40 13.04 -19.15
CA LEU A 160 21.06 13.31 -17.75
C LEU A 160 20.66 14.77 -17.56
N THR A 161 19.57 14.98 -16.78
CA THR A 161 19.26 16.28 -16.18
C THR A 161 19.31 16.14 -14.66
N CYS A 162 19.74 17.19 -13.96
CA CYS A 162 19.96 17.15 -12.51
C CYS A 162 19.54 18.46 -11.84
N PRO A 163 18.23 18.74 -11.77
CA PRO A 163 17.76 19.93 -11.09
C PRO A 163 18.12 19.83 -9.59
N VAL A 164 18.74 20.89 -9.09
CA VAL A 164 19.15 20.94 -7.68
C VAL A 164 18.12 21.74 -6.88
N VAL A 165 17.58 21.13 -5.84
CA VAL A 165 16.66 21.78 -4.91
C VAL A 165 17.34 21.88 -3.54
N ALA A 166 17.40 23.11 -3.02
CA ALA A 166 17.98 23.35 -1.72
C ALA A 166 17.17 22.64 -0.61
N GLY A 167 17.88 22.05 0.35
CA GLY A 167 17.24 21.37 1.50
C GLY A 167 16.56 20.03 1.19
N ALA A 168 16.47 19.59 -0.08
CA ALA A 168 15.92 18.28 -0.41
C ALA A 168 16.79 17.16 0.18
N PRO A 169 16.22 16.08 0.74
CA PRO A 169 16.99 14.94 1.21
C PRO A 169 17.55 14.06 0.08
N GLU A 170 16.92 14.10 -1.08
CA GLU A 170 17.30 13.33 -2.25
C GLU A 170 17.64 14.26 -3.42
N GLN A 171 18.51 13.76 -4.32
CA GLN A 171 18.83 14.45 -5.55
C GLN A 171 18.07 13.83 -6.72
N ALA A 172 17.38 14.65 -7.47
CA ALA A 172 16.65 14.24 -8.66
C ALA A 172 17.57 14.11 -9.87
N PHE A 173 17.33 13.10 -10.71
CA PHE A 173 17.94 12.92 -12.03
C PHE A 173 16.86 12.56 -13.03
N GLY A 174 16.83 13.25 -14.16
CA GLY A 174 16.02 12.89 -15.32
C GLY A 174 16.88 12.18 -16.35
N LEU A 175 16.49 10.97 -16.74
CA LEU A 175 17.10 10.19 -17.78
C LEU A 175 16.26 10.34 -19.05
N LYS A 176 16.61 11.27 -19.94
CA LYS A 176 16.00 11.41 -21.27
C LYS A 176 16.74 10.48 -22.22
N PHE A 177 16.03 9.64 -22.97
CA PHE A 177 16.60 8.58 -23.78
C PHE A 177 15.99 8.55 -25.18
N ASP A 178 16.76 8.05 -26.14
CA ASP A 178 16.34 7.90 -27.53
C ASP A 178 15.59 6.59 -27.76
N GLU A 179 16.09 5.49 -27.16
CA GLU A 179 15.49 4.17 -27.30
C GLU A 179 15.38 3.46 -25.94
N ILE A 180 14.37 2.61 -25.81
CA ILE A 180 14.15 1.74 -24.66
C ILE A 180 13.98 0.29 -25.13
N THR A 181 14.72 -0.62 -24.49
CA THR A 181 14.47 -2.06 -24.57
C THR A 181 14.00 -2.52 -23.20
N TRP A 182 12.90 -3.24 -23.19
CA TRP A 182 12.31 -3.73 -21.97
C TRP A 182 12.39 -5.25 -21.89
N LEU A 183 12.85 -5.75 -20.75
CA LEU A 183 12.99 -7.16 -20.45
C LEU A 183 12.09 -7.50 -19.25
N ASN A 184 11.17 -8.43 -19.44
CA ASN A 184 10.31 -8.93 -18.39
C ASN A 184 10.84 -10.30 -17.93
N PHE A 185 11.29 -10.38 -16.69
CA PHE A 185 11.76 -11.61 -16.07
C PHE A 185 10.72 -12.27 -15.15
N THR A 186 9.48 -11.78 -15.17
CA THR A 186 8.41 -12.39 -14.38
C THR A 186 8.22 -13.83 -14.85
N PRO A 187 8.38 -14.82 -13.98
CA PRO A 187 8.07 -16.20 -14.31
C PRO A 187 6.63 -16.29 -14.80
N GLN A 188 6.38 -17.01 -15.89
CA GLN A 188 5.01 -17.36 -16.26
C GLN A 188 4.37 -18.03 -15.04
N PRO A 189 3.17 -17.62 -14.63
CA PRO A 189 2.47 -18.32 -13.57
C PRO A 189 2.40 -19.78 -14.02
N LYS A 190 3.09 -20.66 -13.32
CA LYS A 190 2.81 -22.10 -13.48
C LYS A 190 1.34 -22.25 -13.14
N PRO A 191 0.58 -23.08 -13.91
CA PRO A 191 -0.73 -23.49 -13.45
C PRO A 191 -0.53 -23.88 -11.98
N ILE A 192 -1.26 -23.24 -11.09
CA ILE A 192 -1.14 -23.50 -9.66
C ILE A 192 -1.56 -24.96 -9.52
N GLU A 193 -0.60 -25.87 -9.50
CA GLU A 193 -0.84 -27.13 -8.86
C GLU A 193 -1.14 -26.76 -7.41
N ILE A 194 -2.40 -26.88 -7.03
CA ILE A 194 -2.85 -26.72 -5.65
C ILE A 194 -2.33 -27.94 -4.86
N THR A 195 -1.02 -28.08 -4.81
CA THR A 195 -0.27 -28.92 -3.88
C THR A 195 0.23 -28.08 -2.73
N ALA A 196 -0.20 -26.80 -2.63
CA ALA A 196 -0.02 -26.09 -1.40
C ALA A 196 -0.81 -26.87 -0.35
N GLU A 197 -0.12 -27.68 0.44
CA GLU A 197 -0.58 -27.90 1.78
C GLU A 197 -1.01 -26.52 2.27
N PRO A 198 -2.30 -26.33 2.66
CA PRO A 198 -2.75 -25.07 3.20
C PRO A 198 -1.71 -24.66 4.22
N ALA A 199 -1.10 -23.50 4.06
CA ALA A 199 -0.01 -23.00 4.88
C ALA A 199 -0.29 -23.47 6.29
N LYS A 200 0.63 -24.18 6.94
CA LYS A 200 0.40 -24.99 8.15
C LYS A 200 -0.60 -24.29 9.06
N LEU A 201 -1.85 -24.40 8.70
CA LEU A 201 -2.95 -23.86 9.46
C LEU A 201 -2.86 -24.61 10.78
N PHE A 202 -2.72 -23.91 11.87
CA PHE A 202 -2.78 -24.53 13.18
C PHE A 202 -3.97 -25.50 13.20
N PRO A 203 -3.85 -26.71 13.78
CA PRO A 203 -4.97 -27.61 13.85
C PRO A 203 -6.17 -26.86 14.42
N ALA A 204 -7.36 -27.14 13.89
CA ALA A 204 -8.57 -26.57 14.45
C ALA A 204 -8.67 -26.97 15.94
N PRO A 205 -9.19 -26.09 16.81
CA PRO A 205 -9.47 -26.44 18.20
C PRO A 205 -10.28 -27.74 18.26
N ARG A 206 -10.02 -28.57 19.26
CA ARG A 206 -10.58 -29.92 19.35
C ARG A 206 -12.06 -29.93 19.75
N SER A 207 -12.50 -28.88 20.43
CA SER A 207 -13.85 -28.75 21.00
C SER A 207 -14.29 -27.30 20.99
N GLY A 208 -15.48 -27.02 21.52
CA GLY A 208 -15.98 -25.68 21.73
C GLY A 208 -16.91 -25.14 20.65
N THR A 209 -17.45 -24.00 20.93
CA THR A 209 -18.36 -23.28 20.05
C THR A 209 -17.61 -22.31 19.14
N SER A 210 -18.26 -21.87 18.06
CA SER A 210 -17.72 -20.83 17.18
C SER A 210 -18.57 -19.57 17.23
N ARG A 211 -17.93 -18.44 17.04
CA ARG A 211 -18.55 -17.13 16.79
C ARG A 211 -18.01 -16.57 15.50
N GLN A 212 -18.89 -16.02 14.68
CA GLN A 212 -18.57 -15.55 13.34
C GLN A 212 -19.07 -14.13 13.15
N PHE A 213 -18.24 -13.31 12.51
CA PHE A 213 -18.50 -11.88 12.35
C PHE A 213 -18.16 -11.42 10.94
N VAL A 214 -18.92 -10.46 10.42
CA VAL A 214 -18.50 -9.62 9.31
C VAL A 214 -18.06 -8.27 9.87
N ILE A 215 -16.89 -7.79 9.43
CA ILE A 215 -16.32 -6.54 9.90
C ILE A 215 -17.01 -5.38 9.18
N SER A 216 -17.85 -4.67 9.90
CA SER A 216 -18.62 -3.52 9.44
C SER A 216 -17.83 -2.21 9.46
N TRP A 217 -16.75 -2.17 10.25
CA TRP A 217 -15.83 -1.04 10.36
C TRP A 217 -14.39 -1.56 10.49
N PHE A 218 -13.50 -0.99 9.67
CA PHE A 218 -12.06 -1.22 9.72
C PHE A 218 -11.33 0.07 9.40
N ALA A 219 -10.44 0.52 10.26
CA ALA A 219 -9.66 1.73 10.06
C ALA A 219 -8.34 1.68 10.84
N PRO A 220 -7.31 2.43 10.42
CA PRO A 220 -6.18 2.72 11.29
C PRO A 220 -6.67 3.39 12.58
N ILE A 221 -6.02 3.11 13.69
CA ILE A 221 -6.25 3.86 14.94
C ILE A 221 -5.61 5.23 14.79
N SER A 222 -6.41 6.22 14.44
CA SER A 222 -5.99 7.58 14.13
C SER A 222 -6.94 8.64 14.72
N ASP A 223 -7.65 8.28 15.80
CA ASP A 223 -8.68 9.09 16.42
C ASP A 223 -8.15 10.12 17.43
N SER A 224 -7.11 10.86 17.05
CA SER A 224 -6.71 12.03 17.83
C SER A 224 -7.80 13.10 17.81
N ARG A 225 -8.00 13.78 18.93
CA ARG A 225 -8.90 14.94 18.99
C ARG A 225 -8.20 16.17 18.38
N PRO A 226 -8.95 17.16 17.88
CA PRO A 226 -8.35 18.40 17.35
C PRO A 226 -7.43 19.12 18.30
N ASP A 227 -7.74 19.09 19.61
CA ASP A 227 -6.94 19.71 20.67
C ASP A 227 -5.60 19.01 20.92
N GLN A 228 -5.42 17.79 20.40
CA GLN A 228 -4.18 17.00 20.51
C GLN A 228 -3.19 17.28 19.38
N CYS A 229 -3.57 18.07 18.39
CA CYS A 229 -2.72 18.52 17.30
C CYS A 229 -2.49 20.03 17.43
N ALA A 230 -1.24 20.48 17.52
CA ALA A 230 -0.92 21.90 17.54
C ALA A 230 -1.55 22.63 16.33
N ARG A 231 -1.60 21.93 15.21
CA ARG A 231 -2.38 22.23 14.00
C ARG A 231 -2.62 20.95 13.24
N MET A 232 -3.64 20.90 12.39
CA MET A 232 -3.75 19.82 11.41
C MET A 232 -2.65 19.96 10.36
N ASN A 233 -2.17 18.83 9.84
CA ASN A 233 -1.25 18.87 8.71
C ASN A 233 -1.93 19.59 7.54
N PRO A 234 -1.28 20.63 6.96
CA PRO A 234 -1.90 21.46 5.96
C PRO A 234 -2.12 20.66 4.66
N LYS A 235 -3.25 20.93 4.02
CA LYS A 235 -3.44 20.55 2.62
C LYS A 235 -2.49 21.37 1.77
N PRO A 236 -1.85 20.78 0.75
CA PRO A 236 -1.05 21.56 -0.17
C PRO A 236 -1.94 22.53 -0.93
N THR A 237 -1.44 23.72 -1.15
CA THR A 237 -2.12 24.75 -1.97
C THR A 237 -1.54 24.77 -3.37
N GLN A 238 -2.28 25.35 -4.33
CA GLN A 238 -1.73 25.58 -5.66
C GLN A 238 -0.45 26.43 -5.63
N ALA A 239 -0.38 27.37 -4.68
CA ALA A 239 0.80 28.23 -4.52
C ALA A 239 2.04 27.40 -4.13
N ASP A 240 1.89 26.40 -3.26
CA ASP A 240 2.98 25.53 -2.86
C ASP A 240 3.57 24.78 -4.05
N TYR A 241 2.71 24.35 -4.95
CA TYR A 241 3.14 23.64 -6.15
C TYR A 241 3.75 24.54 -7.23
N TYR A 242 3.18 25.74 -7.42
CA TYR A 242 3.78 26.71 -8.32
C TYR A 242 5.17 27.15 -7.86
N ALA A 243 5.41 27.19 -6.57
CA ALA A 243 6.72 27.51 -6.00
C ALA A 243 7.80 26.45 -6.33
N LEU A 244 7.40 25.23 -6.63
CA LEU A 244 8.31 24.13 -7.02
C LEU A 244 8.61 24.11 -8.52
N MET A 245 7.88 24.89 -9.33
CA MET A 245 8.03 24.94 -10.79
C MET A 245 8.96 26.08 -11.20
N SER A 246 9.50 26.00 -12.42
CA SER A 246 10.11 27.17 -13.03
C SER A 246 9.04 28.25 -13.26
N PRO A 247 9.40 29.55 -13.24
CA PRO A 247 8.42 30.64 -13.46
C PRO A 247 7.63 30.49 -14.76
N ALA A 248 8.28 30.04 -15.84
CA ALA A 248 7.64 29.81 -17.12
C ALA A 248 6.60 28.70 -17.05
N ARG A 249 6.94 27.59 -16.40
CA ARG A 249 6.04 26.44 -16.25
C ARG A 249 4.87 26.78 -15.34
N ALA A 250 5.11 27.49 -14.24
CA ALA A 250 4.05 27.95 -13.35
C ALA A 250 3.06 28.88 -14.07
N ALA A 251 3.55 29.75 -14.97
CA ALA A 251 2.71 30.61 -15.77
C ALA A 251 1.85 29.82 -16.77
N GLU A 252 2.44 28.84 -17.45
CA GLU A 252 1.72 27.93 -18.36
C GLU A 252 0.61 27.16 -17.63
N GLN A 253 0.92 26.61 -16.46
CA GLN A 253 -0.06 25.88 -15.64
C GLN A 253 -1.21 26.79 -15.19
N ARG A 254 -0.91 28.01 -14.75
CA ARG A 254 -1.96 28.99 -14.41
C ARG A 254 -2.86 29.32 -15.59
N ALA A 255 -2.29 29.49 -16.79
CA ALA A 255 -3.04 29.75 -18.00
C ALA A 255 -3.97 28.58 -18.37
N LEU A 256 -3.46 27.35 -18.33
CA LEU A 256 -4.25 26.14 -18.57
C LEU A 256 -5.42 25.98 -17.60
N LEU A 257 -5.22 26.35 -16.33
CA LEU A 257 -6.25 26.28 -15.31
C LEU A 257 -7.30 27.38 -15.47
N ALA A 258 -6.88 28.59 -15.84
CA ALA A 258 -7.78 29.71 -16.12
C ALA A 258 -8.70 29.42 -17.32
N ASP A 259 -8.16 28.81 -18.39
CA ASP A 259 -8.89 28.45 -19.61
C ASP A 259 -9.96 27.36 -19.34
N LYS A 260 -9.72 26.47 -18.39
CA LYS A 260 -10.66 25.38 -18.01
C LYS A 260 -11.68 25.76 -16.93
N GLY A 261 -11.82 27.05 -16.62
CA GLY A 261 -12.76 27.54 -15.62
C GLY A 261 -12.50 27.04 -14.18
N GLY A 262 -11.31 26.60 -13.88
CA GLY A 262 -10.90 26.15 -12.54
C GLY A 262 -11.51 24.82 -12.06
N ALA A 263 -12.47 24.26 -12.79
CA ALA A 263 -13.27 23.12 -12.34
C ALA A 263 -12.53 21.77 -12.37
N ASN A 264 -11.42 21.68 -13.10
CA ASN A 264 -10.60 20.47 -13.23
C ASN A 264 -9.18 20.64 -12.67
N THR A 265 -8.99 21.54 -11.72
CA THR A 265 -7.69 21.80 -11.09
C THR A 265 -7.15 20.63 -10.28
N ILE A 266 -8.02 19.70 -9.95
CA ILE A 266 -7.76 18.54 -9.10
C ILE A 266 -6.95 17.46 -9.83
N LEU A 267 -6.89 17.45 -11.16
CA LEU A 267 -6.40 16.30 -11.94
C LEU A 267 -5.05 16.50 -12.64
N LEU A 268 -4.38 17.63 -12.45
CA LEU A 268 -3.08 17.84 -13.07
C LEU A 268 -1.96 17.34 -12.17
N PRO A 269 -1.15 16.37 -12.63
CA PRO A 269 -0.04 15.88 -11.85
C PRO A 269 0.92 17.02 -11.53
N PHE A 270 1.34 17.09 -10.24
CA PHE A 270 2.31 18.07 -9.81
C PHE A 270 3.63 17.83 -10.48
N ARG A 271 4.05 18.79 -11.26
CA ARG A 271 5.35 18.77 -11.88
C ARG A 271 6.23 19.78 -11.17
N GLY A 272 7.20 19.28 -10.43
CA GLY A 272 8.26 20.05 -9.82
C GLY A 272 9.32 20.49 -10.82
N PRO A 273 10.56 20.70 -10.38
CA PRO A 273 11.69 21.05 -11.24
C PRO A 273 11.80 20.08 -12.42
N ASP A 274 12.02 20.59 -13.62
CA ASP A 274 12.16 19.81 -14.87
C ASP A 274 11.02 18.81 -15.11
N GLU A 275 9.79 19.19 -14.76
CA GLU A 275 8.58 18.37 -14.93
C GLU A 275 8.51 17.09 -14.08
N MET A 276 9.35 16.95 -13.08
CA MET A 276 9.32 15.82 -12.16
C MET A 276 8.11 15.88 -11.23
N ASN A 277 7.47 14.75 -11.02
CA ASN A 277 6.30 14.66 -10.15
C ASN A 277 6.72 14.57 -8.67
N VAL A 278 6.51 15.65 -7.92
CA VAL A 278 6.86 15.72 -6.49
C VAL A 278 6.03 14.74 -5.64
N THR A 279 4.79 14.48 -6.02
CA THR A 279 3.96 13.48 -5.32
C THR A 279 4.55 12.08 -5.44
N MET A 280 5.08 11.74 -6.62
CA MET A 280 5.69 10.43 -6.87
C MET A 280 7.14 10.34 -6.38
N MET A 281 7.80 11.48 -6.24
CA MET A 281 9.20 11.60 -5.81
C MET A 281 9.31 12.64 -4.69
N PRO A 282 8.70 12.41 -3.53
CA PRO A 282 8.55 13.45 -2.51
C PRO A 282 9.88 13.87 -1.85
N GLY A 283 10.90 13.04 -1.93
CA GLY A 283 12.23 13.33 -1.38
C GLY A 283 13.04 14.37 -2.17
N ILE A 284 12.63 14.75 -3.40
CA ILE A 284 13.37 15.70 -4.24
C ILE A 284 13.17 17.17 -3.87
N VAL A 285 12.33 17.45 -2.90
CA VAL A 285 12.10 18.79 -2.34
C VAL A 285 12.39 18.80 -0.86
N ALA A 286 12.57 19.99 -0.28
CA ALA A 286 12.80 20.14 1.15
C ALA A 286 11.63 19.56 1.96
N ASP A 287 11.95 18.95 3.11
CA ASP A 287 10.93 18.51 4.07
C ASP A 287 10.20 19.74 4.65
N PRO A 288 8.91 19.89 4.42
CA PRO A 288 8.13 21.01 4.98
C PRO A 288 7.84 20.84 6.48
N GLY A 289 8.29 19.74 7.07
CA GLY A 289 7.91 19.32 8.41
C GLY A 289 6.54 18.65 8.44
N PHE A 290 6.22 18.06 9.58
CA PHE A 290 4.99 17.32 9.80
C PHE A 290 4.52 17.47 11.25
N THR A 291 3.21 17.67 11.45
CA THR A 291 2.63 17.83 12.79
C THR A 291 2.25 16.46 13.33
N GLU A 292 2.72 16.15 14.52
CA GLU A 292 2.46 14.92 15.25
C GLU A 292 1.46 15.16 16.40
N PRO A 293 0.62 14.17 16.75
CA PRO A 293 -0.28 14.26 17.90
C PRO A 293 0.49 14.40 19.22
N GLN A 294 0.00 15.24 20.11
CA GLN A 294 0.55 15.45 21.44
C GLN A 294 -0.30 14.69 22.46
N VAL A 295 -0.13 13.37 22.52
CA VAL A 295 -0.85 12.45 23.41
C VAL A 295 0.07 11.35 23.91
N ASP A 296 -0.24 10.80 25.09
CA ASP A 296 0.50 9.69 25.69
C ASP A 296 -0.34 8.41 25.76
N VAL A 297 -1.66 8.51 25.62
CA VAL A 297 -2.57 7.37 25.66
C VAL A 297 -3.09 7.06 24.28
N VAL A 298 -2.68 5.90 23.73
CA VAL A 298 -3.03 5.44 22.37
C VAL A 298 -3.30 3.95 22.40
N ARG A 299 -4.32 3.49 21.70
CA ARG A 299 -4.58 2.06 21.52
C ARG A 299 -3.55 1.45 20.56
N GLY A 300 -3.15 0.22 20.85
CA GLY A 300 -2.17 -0.53 20.05
C GLY A 300 -1.64 -1.74 20.79
N PHE A 301 -0.41 -2.10 20.49
CA PHE A 301 0.27 -3.27 21.06
C PHE A 301 1.70 -2.92 21.41
N ASN A 302 2.22 -3.52 22.45
CA ASN A 302 3.65 -3.61 22.68
C ASN A 302 4.21 -4.68 21.72
N LEU A 303 4.74 -4.27 20.57
CA LEU A 303 5.19 -5.18 19.51
C LEU A 303 6.62 -5.67 19.74
N ASP A 304 7.47 -4.81 20.30
CA ASP A 304 8.89 -5.07 20.49
C ASP A 304 9.22 -5.67 21.89
N GLY A 305 8.23 -5.71 22.78
CA GLY A 305 8.38 -6.21 24.14
C GLY A 305 9.02 -5.21 25.11
N ASN A 306 9.26 -3.97 24.68
CA ASN A 306 9.86 -2.94 25.52
C ASN A 306 8.77 -2.03 26.10
N ASP A 307 8.69 -1.98 27.42
CA ASP A 307 7.73 -1.10 28.13
C ASP A 307 8.21 0.36 28.27
N GLY A 308 9.29 0.72 27.58
CA GLY A 308 9.92 2.03 27.63
C GLY A 308 10.93 2.18 28.79
N THR A 309 11.16 1.16 29.62
CA THR A 309 12.10 1.22 30.76
C THR A 309 13.38 0.43 30.51
N GLY A 310 13.40 -0.46 29.52
CA GLY A 310 14.53 -1.33 29.19
C GLY A 310 15.39 -0.83 28.02
N ALA A 311 16.39 -1.65 27.66
CA ALA A 311 17.16 -1.41 26.45
C ALA A 311 16.28 -1.67 25.20
N VAL A 312 16.39 -0.80 24.23
CA VAL A 312 15.69 -0.96 22.93
C VAL A 312 16.21 -2.21 22.23
N PRO A 313 15.33 -3.13 21.79
CA PRO A 313 15.76 -4.32 21.06
C PRO A 313 16.54 -3.96 19.78
N ALA A 314 17.53 -4.78 19.42
CA ALA A 314 18.35 -4.52 18.24
C ALA A 314 17.57 -4.57 16.90
N SER A 315 16.40 -5.19 16.91
CA SER A 315 15.46 -5.29 15.77
C SER A 315 14.60 -4.05 15.57
N THR A 316 14.55 -3.16 16.58
CA THR A 316 13.79 -1.90 16.58
C THR A 316 14.73 -0.74 16.85
N ARG A 317 14.27 0.48 16.61
CA ARG A 317 15.02 1.67 16.98
C ARG A 317 14.27 2.45 18.06
N PRO A 318 14.96 3.34 18.81
CA PRO A 318 14.30 4.21 19.78
C PRO A 318 13.16 4.99 19.12
N HIS A 319 11.98 4.91 19.73
CA HIS A 319 10.77 5.58 19.26
C HIS A 319 9.90 5.98 20.47
N ARG A 320 8.84 6.71 20.21
CA ARG A 320 7.88 7.09 21.25
C ARG A 320 7.03 5.87 21.62
N ASN A 321 7.07 5.49 22.89
CA ASN A 321 6.15 4.51 23.48
C ASN A 321 4.92 5.22 24.03
N TYR A 322 3.74 4.63 23.83
CA TYR A 322 2.48 5.08 24.38
C TYR A 322 2.03 4.18 25.54
N VAL A 323 0.97 4.60 26.20
CA VAL A 323 0.25 3.79 27.18
C VAL A 323 -1.14 3.49 26.60
N SER A 324 -1.60 2.25 26.69
CA SER A 324 -2.97 1.93 26.26
C SER A 324 -4.01 2.48 27.24
N PRO A 325 -5.29 2.65 26.84
CA PRO A 325 -6.34 3.09 27.74
C PRO A 325 -6.56 2.19 28.98
N ASP A 326 -6.18 0.92 28.91
CA ASP A 326 -6.22 -0.05 30.01
C ASP A 326 -4.91 -0.12 30.83
N GLY A 327 -3.94 0.75 30.53
CA GLY A 327 -2.72 0.92 31.31
C GLY A 327 -1.52 0.08 30.86
N GLU A 328 -1.62 -0.68 29.79
CA GLU A 328 -0.47 -1.39 29.20
C GLU A 328 0.55 -0.37 28.69
N LYS A 329 1.82 -0.53 29.08
CA LYS A 329 2.94 0.34 28.70
C LYS A 329 3.66 -0.19 27.47
N GLY A 330 4.43 0.67 26.83
CA GLY A 330 5.24 0.27 25.66
C GLY A 330 4.40 0.05 24.40
N ILE A 331 3.30 0.76 24.27
CA ILE A 331 2.47 0.63 23.06
C ILE A 331 3.18 1.25 21.86
N ASP A 332 3.40 0.41 20.86
CA ASP A 332 3.99 0.78 19.58
C ASP A 332 2.89 1.05 18.56
N ASN A 333 2.72 2.31 18.21
CA ASN A 333 1.79 2.73 17.16
C ASN A 333 2.32 3.99 16.49
N GLN A 334 3.48 3.86 15.80
CA GLN A 334 4.10 4.99 15.11
C GLN A 334 3.28 5.44 13.90
N LEU A 335 2.42 4.58 13.34
CA LEU A 335 1.47 4.99 12.32
C LEU A 335 0.50 6.05 12.86
N PHE A 336 0.07 5.95 14.12
CA PHE A 336 -0.71 7.00 14.79
C PHE A 336 0.07 8.31 14.89
N THR A 337 1.37 8.26 15.22
CA THR A 337 2.25 9.44 15.25
C THR A 337 2.21 10.20 13.92
N VAL A 338 2.20 9.48 12.82
CA VAL A 338 2.15 10.07 11.47
C VAL A 338 0.73 10.49 11.08
N GLN A 339 -0.28 9.66 11.33
CA GLN A 339 -1.64 9.89 10.81
C GLN A 339 -2.54 10.74 11.69
N GLY A 340 -2.28 10.80 12.99
CA GLY A 340 -3.22 11.36 13.97
C GLY A 340 -3.57 12.84 13.74
N CYS A 341 -2.69 13.61 13.08
CA CYS A 341 -2.96 15.01 12.71
C CYS A 341 -3.26 15.19 11.21
N ILE A 342 -3.74 14.15 10.54
CA ILE A 342 -4.25 14.22 9.16
C ILE A 342 -5.77 14.04 9.18
N GLU A 343 -6.49 15.09 8.76
CA GLU A 343 -7.95 15.15 8.83
C GLU A 343 -8.64 13.95 8.14
N GLY A 344 -8.19 13.61 6.94
CA GLY A 344 -8.81 12.57 6.13
C GLY A 344 -8.64 11.15 6.64
N TRP A 345 -7.70 10.90 7.55
CA TRP A 345 -7.47 9.57 8.15
C TRP A 345 -8.09 9.40 9.53
N ARG A 346 -8.70 10.42 10.08
CA ARG A 346 -9.46 10.29 11.33
C ARG A 346 -10.65 9.36 11.13
N ARG A 347 -11.20 8.83 12.23
CA ARG A 347 -12.38 7.94 12.20
C ARG A 347 -13.56 8.56 11.41
N SER A 348 -13.79 9.86 11.53
CA SER A 348 -14.81 10.60 10.77
C SER A 348 -14.30 11.11 9.41
N GLY A 349 -13.09 10.78 9.05
CA GLY A 349 -12.47 11.28 7.84
C GLY A 349 -12.89 10.53 6.58
N PHE A 350 -12.48 11.08 5.44
CA PHE A 350 -12.89 10.61 4.12
C PHE A 350 -12.48 9.15 3.84
N LEU A 351 -11.25 8.75 4.19
CA LEU A 351 -10.74 7.42 3.86
C LEU A 351 -11.43 6.29 4.62
N PRO A 352 -11.54 6.33 5.96
CA PRO A 352 -12.27 5.29 6.67
C PRO A 352 -13.72 5.21 6.22
N MET A 353 -14.36 6.35 5.96
CA MET A 353 -15.73 6.39 5.49
C MET A 353 -15.89 5.67 4.13
N ILE A 354 -15.10 6.03 3.14
CA ILE A 354 -15.17 5.41 1.80
C ILE A 354 -14.78 3.94 1.84
N GLY A 355 -13.69 3.59 2.50
CA GLY A 355 -13.22 2.20 2.58
C GLY A 355 -14.27 1.28 3.20
N ASN A 356 -14.96 1.74 4.24
CA ASN A 356 -16.00 0.96 4.89
C ASN A 356 -17.28 0.89 4.05
N GLU A 357 -17.70 1.95 3.37
CA GLU A 357 -18.84 1.89 2.46
C GLU A 357 -18.59 0.95 1.27
N LEU A 358 -17.39 0.91 0.72
CA LEU A 358 -17.02 -0.05 -0.32
C LEU A 358 -17.10 -1.49 0.19
N ARG A 359 -16.60 -1.78 1.40
CA ARG A 359 -16.73 -3.12 2.01
C ARG A 359 -18.19 -3.50 2.22
N ARG A 360 -18.99 -2.59 2.77
CA ARG A 360 -20.44 -2.80 2.99
C ARG A 360 -21.20 -3.07 1.71
N ALA A 361 -20.75 -2.52 0.60
CA ALA A 361 -21.33 -2.74 -0.73
C ALA A 361 -20.87 -4.05 -1.41
N GLY A 362 -20.03 -4.86 -0.77
CA GLY A 362 -19.51 -6.11 -1.33
C GLY A 362 -18.19 -5.95 -2.09
N GLY A 363 -17.51 -4.81 -1.91
CA GLY A 363 -16.18 -4.56 -2.49
C GLY A 363 -15.02 -5.23 -1.73
N LEU A 364 -15.24 -6.35 -1.14
CA LEU A 364 -14.41 -7.20 -0.27
C LEU A 364 -14.62 -6.94 1.22
N SER A 365 -15.46 -7.76 1.83
CA SER A 365 -15.72 -7.79 3.26
C SER A 365 -14.70 -8.65 3.98
N ILE A 366 -14.26 -8.20 5.16
CA ILE A 366 -13.43 -8.99 6.07
C ILE A 366 -14.37 -9.80 6.97
N LEU A 367 -14.10 -11.09 7.09
CA LEU A 367 -14.78 -11.99 8.02
C LEU A 367 -13.82 -12.41 9.12
N VAL A 368 -14.34 -12.55 10.33
CA VAL A 368 -13.60 -13.07 11.47
C VAL A 368 -14.36 -14.25 12.05
N GLU A 369 -13.70 -15.40 12.14
CA GLU A 369 -14.19 -16.58 12.82
C GLU A 369 -13.35 -16.82 14.08
N ILE A 370 -14.03 -17.00 15.22
CA ILE A 370 -13.43 -17.37 16.50
C ILE A 370 -13.97 -18.77 16.82
N ALA A 371 -13.10 -19.76 16.86
CA ALA A 371 -13.48 -21.16 17.03
C ALA A 371 -12.79 -21.77 18.26
N GLY A 372 -13.44 -22.77 18.85
CA GLY A 372 -12.91 -23.51 20.01
C GLY A 372 -13.28 -22.90 21.35
N ILE A 373 -14.29 -22.05 21.45
CA ILE A 373 -14.67 -21.43 22.72
C ILE A 373 -15.39 -22.46 23.60
N ASP A 374 -14.72 -22.96 24.61
CA ASP A 374 -15.30 -23.80 25.66
C ASP A 374 -15.73 -22.94 26.86
N ASP A 375 -14.89 -21.97 27.25
CA ASP A 375 -15.22 -20.97 28.28
C ASP A 375 -15.03 -19.55 27.73
N PRO A 376 -16.08 -18.72 27.66
CA PRO A 376 -15.99 -17.35 27.15
C PRO A 376 -15.19 -16.39 28.04
N ARG A 377 -14.84 -16.79 29.26
CA ARG A 377 -14.01 -15.98 30.15
C ARG A 377 -12.55 -16.40 30.15
N ASN A 378 -12.26 -17.70 30.15
CA ASN A 378 -10.89 -18.20 30.24
C ASN A 378 -10.76 -19.48 29.45
N ASP A 379 -9.97 -19.45 28.36
CA ASP A 379 -9.79 -20.57 27.45
C ASP A 379 -8.41 -20.49 26.80
N ASP A 380 -7.69 -21.63 26.79
CA ASP A 380 -6.31 -21.69 26.30
C ASP A 380 -6.19 -22.20 24.84
N ASP A 381 -7.26 -22.75 24.24
CA ASP A 381 -7.21 -23.37 22.90
C ASP A 381 -8.26 -22.80 21.95
N VAL A 382 -8.12 -21.52 21.65
CA VAL A 382 -8.99 -20.80 20.74
C VAL A 382 -8.25 -20.44 19.45
N ALA A 383 -8.95 -20.45 18.33
CA ALA A 383 -8.41 -19.99 17.05
C ALA A 383 -9.19 -18.78 16.53
N VAL A 384 -8.46 -17.79 16.02
CA VAL A 384 -9.03 -16.64 15.31
C VAL A 384 -8.61 -16.71 13.85
N THR A 385 -9.59 -16.70 12.94
CA THR A 385 -9.32 -16.76 11.48
C THR A 385 -9.86 -15.53 10.78
N ILE A 386 -9.02 -14.87 9.98
CA ILE A 386 -9.41 -13.80 9.05
C ILE A 386 -9.68 -14.43 7.70
N LEU A 387 -10.83 -14.10 7.12
CA LEU A 387 -11.32 -14.58 5.83
C LEU A 387 -11.88 -13.40 5.03
N TYR A 388 -12.19 -13.62 3.76
CA TYR A 388 -12.73 -12.58 2.88
C TYR A 388 -14.02 -13.04 2.18
N SER A 389 -14.91 -12.07 1.89
CA SER A 389 -16.16 -12.28 1.17
C SER A 389 -16.44 -11.13 0.21
N THR A 390 -17.10 -11.42 -0.90
CA THR A 390 -17.63 -10.41 -1.82
C THR A 390 -19.14 -10.20 -1.66
N ASP A 391 -19.73 -10.82 -0.65
CA ASP A 391 -21.15 -10.59 -0.34
C ASP A 391 -21.33 -9.21 0.30
N ALA A 392 -22.33 -8.46 -0.17
CA ALA A 392 -22.68 -7.15 0.38
C ALA A 392 -23.40 -7.30 1.74
N MET A 393 -23.12 -6.37 2.65
CA MET A 393 -23.82 -6.30 3.92
C MET A 393 -25.23 -5.79 3.72
N ARG A 394 -26.19 -6.40 4.40
CA ARG A 394 -27.59 -5.95 4.38
C ARG A 394 -27.76 -4.77 5.31
N LYS A 395 -28.49 -3.77 4.84
CA LYS A 395 -28.84 -2.57 5.60
C LYS A 395 -30.34 -2.55 5.87
N ASP A 396 -30.73 -1.90 6.97
CA ASP A 396 -32.13 -1.64 7.28
C ASP A 396 -32.78 -0.68 6.25
N GLY A 397 -34.09 -0.48 6.37
CA GLY A 397 -34.82 0.41 5.47
C GLY A 397 -34.37 1.88 5.50
N THR A 398 -33.61 2.29 6.52
CA THR A 398 -33.03 3.64 6.63
C THR A 398 -31.64 3.72 5.98
N SER A 399 -31.04 2.59 5.61
CA SER A 399 -29.67 2.44 5.10
C SER A 399 -28.58 2.90 6.09
N LYS A 400 -28.92 2.97 7.39
CA LYS A 400 -27.99 3.43 8.45
C LYS A 400 -27.46 2.28 9.27
N ILE A 401 -28.29 1.27 9.53
CA ILE A 401 -27.94 0.13 10.38
C ILE A 401 -27.64 -1.08 9.50
N ILE A 402 -26.51 -1.74 9.76
CA ILE A 402 -26.18 -3.01 9.13
C ILE A 402 -26.85 -4.10 9.95
N LEU A 403 -27.60 -4.96 9.27
CA LEU A 403 -28.36 -6.02 9.91
C LEU A 403 -27.45 -7.21 10.23
N PRO A 404 -27.55 -7.79 11.45
CA PRO A 404 -26.77 -8.96 11.85
C PRO A 404 -27.33 -10.26 11.26
N ASP A 405 -26.63 -11.36 11.51
CA ASP A 405 -27.05 -12.75 11.26
C ASP A 405 -27.33 -13.10 9.79
N TYR A 406 -26.74 -12.34 8.84
CA TYR A 406 -26.76 -12.71 7.44
C TYR A 406 -25.61 -13.66 7.09
N THR A 407 -25.82 -14.42 6.01
CA THR A 407 -24.85 -15.36 5.48
C THR A 407 -23.83 -14.67 4.59
N PHE A 408 -22.55 -14.95 4.84
CA PHE A 408 -21.42 -14.49 4.02
C PHE A 408 -20.63 -15.68 3.51
N ARG A 409 -20.58 -15.84 2.19
CA ARG A 409 -19.80 -16.90 1.54
C ARG A 409 -18.33 -16.48 1.51
N VAL A 410 -17.48 -17.37 1.93
CA VAL A 410 -16.03 -17.14 1.83
C VAL A 410 -15.62 -17.13 0.37
N ASN A 411 -14.86 -16.11 -0.03
CA ASN A 411 -14.21 -16.08 -1.33
C ASN A 411 -12.96 -16.96 -1.26
N ASP A 412 -13.09 -18.19 -1.75
CA ASP A 412 -12.03 -19.21 -1.75
C ASP A 412 -11.21 -19.21 -3.05
N SER A 413 -11.32 -18.17 -3.87
CA SER A 413 -10.43 -18.02 -5.03
C SER A 413 -8.97 -17.96 -4.57
N PRO A 414 -8.02 -18.47 -5.36
CA PRO A 414 -6.60 -18.50 -4.98
C PRO A 414 -6.05 -17.12 -4.58
N GLU A 415 -6.54 -16.07 -5.18
CA GLU A 415 -6.17 -14.67 -4.90
C GLU A 415 -6.37 -14.29 -3.42
N TYR A 416 -7.44 -14.76 -2.79
CA TYR A 416 -7.77 -14.42 -1.40
C TYR A 416 -7.50 -15.55 -0.42
N SER A 417 -7.73 -16.80 -0.84
CA SER A 417 -7.63 -17.93 0.09
C SER A 417 -6.21 -18.21 0.57
N GLN A 418 -5.21 -17.81 -0.19
CA GLN A 418 -3.80 -17.88 0.21
C GLN A 418 -3.46 -16.94 1.38
N ASP A 419 -4.21 -15.85 1.52
CA ASP A 419 -3.97 -14.80 2.50
C ASP A 419 -4.90 -14.95 3.72
N PHE A 420 -5.60 -16.07 3.85
CA PHE A 420 -6.33 -16.39 5.07
C PHE A 420 -5.34 -16.55 6.23
N ALA A 421 -5.56 -15.76 7.29
CA ALA A 421 -4.71 -15.80 8.46
C ALA A 421 -5.42 -16.52 9.62
N ARG A 422 -4.79 -17.57 10.18
CA ARG A 422 -5.28 -18.26 11.37
C ARG A 422 -4.30 -18.09 12.50
N PHE A 423 -4.75 -17.46 13.58
CA PHE A 423 -4.01 -17.24 14.79
C PHE A 423 -4.39 -18.29 15.84
N ARG A 424 -3.40 -18.75 16.61
CA ARG A 424 -3.68 -19.31 17.93
C ARG A 424 -4.05 -18.20 18.89
N ALA A 425 -4.98 -18.48 19.78
CA ALA A 425 -5.44 -17.49 20.74
C ALA A 425 -5.80 -18.13 22.07
N ARG A 426 -5.90 -17.30 23.08
CA ARG A 426 -6.44 -17.60 24.38
C ARG A 426 -7.41 -16.53 24.83
N ILE A 427 -8.36 -16.89 25.66
CA ILE A 427 -9.26 -15.95 26.33
C ILE A 427 -8.77 -15.78 27.76
N VAL A 428 -8.62 -14.54 28.19
CA VAL A 428 -8.29 -14.19 29.57
C VAL A 428 -9.24 -13.08 29.99
N ASP A 429 -10.06 -13.35 31.01
CA ASP A 429 -11.09 -12.43 31.51
C ASP A 429 -12.03 -11.89 30.42
N GLY A 430 -12.37 -12.73 29.44
CA GLY A 430 -13.25 -12.39 28.32
C GLY A 430 -12.56 -11.66 27.16
N VAL A 431 -11.26 -11.38 27.26
CA VAL A 431 -10.46 -10.78 26.19
C VAL A 431 -9.70 -11.87 25.45
N ILE A 432 -9.94 -11.97 24.14
CA ILE A 432 -9.24 -12.89 23.25
C ILE A 432 -7.93 -12.23 22.81
N ARG A 433 -6.81 -12.90 23.06
CA ARG A 433 -5.48 -12.44 22.68
C ARG A 433 -4.81 -13.50 21.81
N THR A 434 -4.36 -13.11 20.62
CA THR A 434 -3.68 -14.04 19.73
C THR A 434 -2.17 -14.08 19.99
N GLU A 435 -1.57 -15.22 19.67
CA GLU A 435 -0.14 -15.29 19.44
C GLU A 435 0.22 -14.52 18.16
N PRO A 436 1.45 -13.95 18.05
CA PRO A 436 1.85 -13.26 16.84
C PRO A 436 2.04 -14.25 15.68
N LEU A 437 1.65 -13.82 14.48
CA LEU A 437 2.05 -14.43 13.22
C LEU A 437 3.19 -13.62 12.59
N ASP A 438 4.16 -14.31 12.02
CA ASP A 438 5.33 -13.68 11.40
C ASP A 438 4.92 -12.67 10.34
N LYS A 439 3.94 -13.03 9.49
CA LYS A 439 3.42 -12.15 8.44
C LYS A 439 1.99 -12.54 8.06
N ILE A 440 1.16 -11.54 7.85
CA ILE A 440 -0.17 -11.68 7.24
C ILE A 440 -0.32 -10.69 6.10
N TYR A 441 -1.24 -10.98 5.18
CA TYR A 441 -1.64 -10.07 4.12
C TYR A 441 -3.09 -9.64 4.34
N MET A 442 -3.30 -8.33 4.20
CA MET A 442 -4.62 -7.71 4.34
C MET A 442 -5.05 -7.15 3.00
N HIS A 443 -6.27 -7.44 2.61
CA HIS A 443 -6.88 -6.87 1.41
C HIS A 443 -7.75 -5.68 1.79
N GLU A 444 -7.43 -4.53 1.20
CA GLU A 444 -8.20 -3.30 1.34
C GLU A 444 -8.92 -2.98 0.03
N GLY A 445 -9.96 -3.78 -0.26
CA GLY A 445 -10.64 -3.79 -1.54
C GLY A 445 -9.92 -4.65 -2.60
N PRO A 446 -10.45 -4.73 -3.83
CA PRO A 446 -9.98 -5.68 -4.84
C PRO A 446 -8.61 -5.33 -5.45
N ALA A 447 -8.08 -4.15 -5.20
CA ALA A 447 -6.88 -3.65 -5.86
C ALA A 447 -5.72 -3.33 -4.92
N THR A 448 -5.89 -3.44 -3.62
CA THR A 448 -4.87 -3.05 -2.65
C THR A 448 -4.65 -4.16 -1.64
N THR A 449 -3.47 -4.74 -1.67
CA THR A 449 -3.00 -5.69 -0.67
C THR A 449 -1.78 -5.10 0.04
N TRP A 450 -1.74 -5.26 1.35
CA TRP A 450 -0.63 -4.83 2.18
C TRP A 450 -0.36 -5.86 3.28
N SER A 451 0.80 -5.81 3.89
CA SER A 451 1.21 -6.81 4.86
C SER A 451 1.44 -6.23 6.25
N LEU A 452 1.26 -7.07 7.27
CA LEU A 452 1.72 -6.83 8.63
C LEU A 452 2.67 -7.97 9.04
N SER A 453 3.84 -7.60 9.53
CA SER A 453 4.76 -8.54 10.18
C SER A 453 4.56 -8.52 11.69
N SER A 454 4.84 -9.64 12.36
CA SER A 454 4.57 -9.84 13.79
C SER A 454 3.12 -9.51 14.17
N ALA A 455 2.19 -9.88 13.28
CA ALA A 455 0.78 -9.53 13.38
C ALA A 455 0.11 -10.20 14.56
N ARG A 456 -0.67 -9.46 15.32
CA ARG A 456 -1.45 -9.96 16.47
C ARG A 456 -2.79 -9.25 16.59
N MET A 457 -3.74 -9.89 17.27
CA MET A 457 -5.08 -9.36 17.50
C MET A 457 -5.45 -9.38 18.97
N ARG A 458 -6.30 -8.43 19.34
CA ARG A 458 -7.05 -8.39 20.59
C ARG A 458 -8.52 -8.22 20.25
N LEU A 459 -9.38 -9.10 20.76
CA LEU A 459 -10.79 -9.12 20.41
C LEU A 459 -11.64 -9.24 21.68
N GLU A 460 -12.79 -8.60 21.66
CA GLU A 460 -13.78 -8.62 22.75
C GLU A 460 -15.17 -8.78 22.15
N ILE A 461 -15.86 -9.87 22.50
CA ILE A 461 -17.26 -10.06 22.16
C ILE A 461 -18.09 -9.26 23.17
N GLN A 462 -18.84 -8.30 22.65
CA GLN A 462 -19.64 -7.39 23.48
C GLN A 462 -20.91 -8.08 23.97
N PRO A 463 -21.54 -7.57 25.06
CA PRO A 463 -22.80 -8.15 25.58
C PRO A 463 -23.96 -8.15 24.58
N ASP A 464 -23.96 -7.24 23.61
CA ASP A 464 -24.96 -7.20 22.53
C ASP A 464 -24.64 -8.17 21.37
N GLY A 465 -23.60 -8.98 21.50
CA GLY A 465 -23.15 -9.94 20.50
C GLY A 465 -22.25 -9.35 19.41
N THR A 466 -21.98 -8.05 19.41
CA THR A 466 -21.03 -7.43 18.45
C THR A 466 -19.58 -7.72 18.83
N LEU A 467 -18.69 -7.47 17.90
CA LEU A 467 -17.24 -7.64 18.08
C LEU A 467 -16.54 -6.28 18.09
N LYS A 468 -15.70 -6.04 19.09
CA LYS A 468 -14.64 -5.03 19.04
C LYS A 468 -13.31 -5.72 18.94
N ALA A 469 -12.49 -5.31 17.99
CA ALA A 469 -11.17 -5.89 17.81
C ALA A 469 -10.12 -4.84 17.43
N GLN A 470 -8.88 -5.20 17.71
CA GLN A 470 -7.69 -4.50 17.24
C GLN A 470 -6.80 -5.49 16.51
N LEU A 471 -6.18 -5.04 15.44
CA LEU A 471 -5.14 -5.76 14.70
C LEU A 471 -3.89 -4.88 14.71
N GLY A 472 -2.74 -5.42 15.08
CA GLY A 472 -1.48 -4.67 15.09
C GLY A 472 -0.32 -5.47 14.55
N GLY A 473 0.74 -4.77 14.19
CA GLY A 473 1.97 -5.33 13.64
C GLY A 473 2.81 -4.25 12.96
N TYR A 474 3.91 -4.64 12.35
CA TYR A 474 4.74 -3.72 11.56
C TYR A 474 4.29 -3.73 10.09
N ARG A 475 3.90 -2.55 9.60
CA ARG A 475 3.57 -2.34 8.18
C ARG A 475 4.82 -1.90 7.42
N ASP A 476 5.09 -2.50 6.27
CA ASP A 476 6.18 -2.05 5.39
C ASP A 476 5.92 -0.60 4.95
N ILE A 477 6.87 0.29 5.19
CA ILE A 477 6.72 1.72 4.85
C ILE A 477 6.62 1.95 3.35
N ARG A 478 7.21 1.08 2.54
CA ARG A 478 7.15 1.15 1.08
C ARG A 478 5.74 0.86 0.59
N ASP A 479 5.09 -0.17 1.18
CA ASP A 479 3.69 -0.49 0.91
C ASP A 479 2.78 0.64 1.31
N TYR A 480 3.04 1.21 2.48
CA TYR A 480 2.26 2.33 2.98
C TYR A 480 2.39 3.58 2.10
N LEU A 481 3.61 3.97 1.78
CA LEU A 481 3.88 5.14 0.93
C LEU A 481 3.37 4.92 -0.50
N GLY A 482 3.55 3.71 -1.06
CA GLY A 482 3.00 3.36 -2.37
C GLY A 482 1.47 3.53 -2.41
N ALA A 483 0.76 3.04 -1.41
CA ALA A 483 -0.69 3.22 -1.30
C ALA A 483 -1.09 4.69 -1.11
N ALA A 484 -0.35 5.45 -0.30
CA ALA A 484 -0.64 6.85 -0.01
C ALA A 484 -0.42 7.77 -1.23
N PHE A 485 0.56 7.46 -2.09
CA PHE A 485 0.90 8.29 -3.25
C PHE A 485 0.33 7.77 -4.57
N PHE A 486 -0.39 6.68 -4.52
CA PHE A 486 -0.85 5.96 -5.70
C PHE A 486 -1.74 6.76 -6.66
N ARG A 487 -2.40 7.84 -6.22
CA ARG A 487 -3.42 8.51 -7.03
C ARG A 487 -3.36 10.02 -7.07
N SER A 488 -2.16 10.58 -7.16
CA SER A 488 -2.04 12.00 -7.50
C SER A 488 -2.35 13.02 -6.38
N SER A 489 -2.09 14.24 -6.71
CA SER A 489 -2.44 15.47 -6.01
C SER A 489 -3.86 15.54 -5.44
N ASP A 490 -4.81 14.84 -6.05
CA ASP A 490 -6.19 14.80 -5.57
C ASP A 490 -6.31 14.10 -4.23
N TYR A 491 -5.50 13.06 -4.05
CA TYR A 491 -5.48 12.31 -2.82
C TYR A 491 -4.94 13.15 -1.67
N GLU A 492 -3.86 13.90 -1.92
CA GLU A 492 -3.30 14.85 -0.96
C GLU A 492 -4.32 15.92 -0.55
N ASN A 493 -4.95 16.54 -1.53
CA ASN A 493 -5.96 17.58 -1.30
C ASN A 493 -7.19 17.04 -0.57
N THR A 494 -7.62 15.83 -0.89
CA THR A 494 -8.83 15.23 -0.30
C THR A 494 -8.56 14.73 1.11
N ILE A 495 -7.39 14.15 1.36
CA ILE A 495 -7.03 13.54 2.64
C ILE A 495 -6.42 14.55 3.60
N GLY A 496 -5.78 15.59 3.09
CA GLY A 496 -5.24 16.68 3.91
C GLY A 496 -3.82 16.41 4.41
N PHE A 497 -2.90 16.06 3.51
CA PHE A 497 -1.48 15.98 3.79
C PHE A 497 -0.65 16.51 2.61
N GLN A 498 0.63 16.74 2.85
CA GLN A 498 1.62 17.03 1.82
C GLN A 498 2.52 15.80 1.63
N SER A 499 2.67 15.31 0.40
CA SER A 499 3.49 14.13 0.10
C SER A 499 4.92 14.23 0.63
N PRO A 500 5.66 15.34 0.50
CA PRO A 500 7.01 15.46 1.06
C PRO A 500 7.02 15.35 2.59
N GLY A 501 6.10 16.00 3.28
CA GLY A 501 6.00 15.92 4.73
C GLY A 501 5.66 14.53 5.22
N LEU A 502 4.66 13.89 4.62
CA LEU A 502 4.28 12.52 4.94
C LEU A 502 5.43 11.52 4.69
N TYR A 503 6.09 11.61 3.54
CA TYR A 503 7.22 10.76 3.18
C TYR A 503 8.32 10.79 4.23
N ASN A 504 8.76 11.99 4.58
CA ASN A 504 9.81 12.18 5.56
C ASN A 504 9.37 11.77 6.98
N ALA A 505 8.12 12.04 7.34
CA ALA A 505 7.56 11.63 8.63
C ALA A 505 7.53 10.09 8.76
N VAL A 506 7.07 9.38 7.74
CA VAL A 506 7.05 7.91 7.73
C VAL A 506 8.45 7.31 7.80
N LYS A 507 9.40 7.84 7.03
CA LYS A 507 10.82 7.38 7.11
C LYS A 507 11.42 7.60 8.51
N ARG A 508 11.08 8.72 9.15
CA ARG A 508 11.53 8.98 10.54
C ARG A 508 10.87 8.06 11.55
N ALA A 509 9.59 7.77 11.36
CA ALA A 509 8.78 6.99 12.29
C ALA A 509 8.92 5.47 12.11
N ALA A 510 9.57 5.00 11.04
CA ALA A 510 9.87 3.57 10.86
C ALA A 510 10.70 3.06 12.03
N ASP A 511 10.17 2.09 12.77
CA ASP A 511 10.69 1.66 14.07
C ASP A 511 11.01 0.16 14.15
N GLY A 512 10.62 -0.64 13.17
CA GLY A 512 10.82 -2.08 13.13
C GLY A 512 11.26 -2.62 11.77
N MET A 513 11.31 -3.94 11.63
CA MET A 513 11.69 -4.65 10.42
C MET A 513 13.05 -4.19 9.86
N LYS A 514 14.08 -4.25 10.71
CA LYS A 514 15.43 -3.86 10.32
C LYS A 514 15.92 -4.73 9.16
N ASP A 515 16.24 -4.09 8.04
CA ASP A 515 16.84 -4.78 6.89
C ASP A 515 18.24 -5.28 7.27
N PRO A 516 18.52 -6.60 7.15
CA PRO A 516 19.79 -7.18 7.59
C PRO A 516 20.98 -6.76 6.72
N VAL A 517 20.73 -6.28 5.50
CA VAL A 517 21.79 -5.90 4.55
C VAL A 517 22.12 -4.42 4.69
N THR A 518 21.10 -3.56 4.69
CA THR A 518 21.29 -2.10 4.74
C THR A 518 21.31 -1.56 6.16
N GLY A 519 20.72 -2.26 7.13
CA GLY A 519 20.52 -1.80 8.49
C GLY A 519 19.39 -0.79 8.65
N GLU A 520 18.68 -0.46 7.56
CA GLU A 520 17.54 0.46 7.59
C GLU A 520 16.31 -0.17 8.23
N PHE A 521 15.50 0.65 8.89
CA PHE A 521 14.20 0.23 9.39
C PHE A 521 13.15 0.43 8.30
N THR A 522 12.48 -0.64 7.89
CA THR A 522 11.54 -0.67 6.77
C THR A 522 10.09 -0.90 7.23
N GLY A 523 9.87 -1.11 8.51
CA GLY A 523 8.56 -1.28 9.11
C GLY A 523 8.19 -0.13 10.03
N ILE A 524 6.92 0.25 9.99
CA ILE A 524 6.30 1.17 10.94
C ILE A 524 5.29 0.41 11.78
N SER A 525 5.39 0.52 13.11
CA SER A 525 4.39 -0.08 14.00
C SER A 525 3.04 0.56 13.76
N ALA A 526 2.01 -0.28 13.64
CA ALA A 526 0.68 0.11 13.25
C ALA A 526 -0.39 -0.64 14.05
N ALA A 527 -1.48 0.02 14.35
CA ALA A 527 -2.66 -0.60 14.92
C ALA A 527 -3.92 -0.16 14.16
N TYR A 528 -4.84 -1.09 14.00
CA TYR A 528 -6.11 -0.94 13.31
C TYR A 528 -7.24 -1.34 14.23
N GLU A 529 -8.35 -0.62 14.18
CA GLU A 529 -9.59 -1.00 14.86
C GLU A 529 -10.53 -1.73 13.92
N MET A 530 -11.27 -2.66 14.49
CA MET A 530 -12.32 -3.42 13.80
C MET A 530 -13.58 -3.44 14.65
N GLU A 531 -14.74 -3.24 14.01
CA GLU A 531 -16.05 -3.51 14.60
C GLU A 531 -16.76 -4.54 13.73
N GLY A 532 -17.20 -5.62 14.36
CA GLY A 532 -17.88 -6.72 13.70
C GLY A 532 -19.32 -6.87 14.18
N ILE A 533 -20.18 -7.30 13.28
CA ILE A 533 -21.54 -7.72 13.60
C ILE A 533 -21.67 -9.23 13.42
N PRO A 534 -22.52 -9.92 14.20
CA PRO A 534 -22.74 -11.35 14.03
C PRO A 534 -23.09 -11.71 12.60
N ALA A 535 -22.50 -12.79 12.11
CA ALA A 535 -22.70 -13.28 10.75
C ALA A 535 -22.71 -14.81 10.75
N PHE A 536 -23.24 -15.41 9.70
CA PHE A 536 -23.14 -16.84 9.44
C PHE A 536 -22.18 -17.10 8.28
N ILE A 537 -21.13 -17.85 8.54
CA ILE A 537 -20.15 -18.28 7.53
C ILE A 537 -20.40 -19.77 7.27
N PRO A 538 -20.97 -20.16 6.11
CA PRO A 538 -21.22 -21.56 5.82
C PRO A 538 -19.94 -22.39 5.83
N PRO A 539 -19.99 -23.66 6.28
CA PRO A 539 -18.87 -24.56 6.18
C PRO A 539 -18.35 -24.62 4.75
N ARG A 540 -17.04 -24.51 4.59
CA ARG A 540 -16.42 -24.63 3.26
C ARG A 540 -16.65 -26.03 2.73
N GLN A 541 -17.28 -26.15 1.58
CA GLN A 541 -17.29 -27.41 0.84
C GLN A 541 -15.85 -27.63 0.37
N GLN A 542 -15.21 -28.70 0.86
CA GLN A 542 -13.98 -29.17 0.25
C GLN A 542 -14.35 -29.51 -1.22
N LYS A 543 -14.03 -28.63 -2.15
CA LYS A 543 -14.06 -28.96 -3.57
C LYS A 543 -13.07 -30.12 -3.73
N LYS A 544 -13.57 -31.35 -3.82
CA LYS A 544 -12.80 -32.43 -4.45
C LYS A 544 -12.51 -31.91 -5.85
N LEU A 545 -11.27 -31.49 -6.09
CA LEU A 545 -10.78 -31.26 -7.43
C LEU A 545 -10.95 -32.58 -8.16
N ILE A 546 -11.97 -32.68 -9.01
CA ILE A 546 -12.06 -33.72 -10.00
C ILE A 546 -10.97 -33.36 -11.01
N ALA A 547 -9.77 -33.89 -10.78
CA ALA A 547 -8.70 -33.85 -11.75
C ALA A 547 -9.25 -34.49 -13.02
N GLY A 548 -9.39 -33.71 -14.11
CA GLY A 548 -9.63 -34.29 -15.43
C GLY A 548 -10.87 -33.85 -16.18
N LEU A 549 -11.47 -32.69 -15.95
CA LEU A 549 -12.41 -32.12 -16.93
C LEU A 549 -11.71 -30.99 -17.69
N ASP A 550 -11.10 -31.38 -18.82
CA ASP A 550 -10.64 -30.42 -19.82
C ASP A 550 -11.87 -29.87 -20.57
N ILE A 551 -12.32 -28.67 -20.14
CA ILE A 551 -13.50 -27.97 -20.67
C ILE A 551 -13.27 -27.48 -22.13
N ARG A 552 -12.11 -27.75 -22.73
CA ARG A 552 -11.80 -27.29 -24.09
C ARG A 552 -12.34 -28.14 -25.22
N GLU A 553 -12.86 -29.34 -24.94
CA GLU A 553 -13.34 -30.23 -26.00
C GLU A 553 -14.85 -30.21 -26.30
N THR A 554 -15.65 -29.42 -25.56
CA THR A 554 -17.13 -29.48 -25.74
C THR A 554 -17.74 -28.31 -26.51
N VAL A 555 -16.96 -27.34 -27.01
CA VAL A 555 -17.49 -26.22 -27.81
C VAL A 555 -17.23 -26.36 -29.33
N GLY A 556 -16.75 -27.48 -29.76
CA GLY A 556 -16.32 -27.71 -31.16
C GLY A 556 -17.15 -28.64 -32.01
N LYS A 557 -18.39 -29.02 -31.67
CA LYS A 557 -19.24 -29.84 -32.57
C LYS A 557 -20.72 -29.57 -32.32
N THR A 558 -21.24 -28.48 -32.83
CA THR A 558 -22.60 -28.44 -33.43
C THR A 558 -22.63 -27.34 -34.49
N ARG A 559 -23.01 -27.78 -35.66
CA ARG A 559 -23.09 -27.17 -36.99
C ARG A 559 -23.59 -25.73 -37.02
#